data_52d4ebef27fc5b728c63fedec7c30f7e
#
_entry.id   52d4ebef27fc5b728c63fedec7c30f7e
#
_cell.length_a   1.000
_cell.length_b   1.000
_cell.length_c   1.000
_cell.angle_alpha   90.00
_cell.angle_beta   90.00
_cell.angle_gamma   90.00
#
_symmetry.space_group_name_H-M   'P 1'
#
loop_
_entity.id
_entity.type
_entity.pdbx_description
1 polymer ?
#
loop_
_entity_poly.entity_id
_entity_poly.type
_entity_poly.pdbx_seq_one_letter_code
_entity_poly.pdbx_strand_id
1 'polypeptide(L)'
;KGLPFDREWAIAHEAAKLAPGWNPCMNFTRGAKAPALMAVTASLDEATRRVTLAHPVAGEITVAPDEPDEQTRLLTWADPLIPPGRARPAAVVRGGVAMTDSDFPSVSVLSLASLAALSKQMGTDLSIHRWRANLWLEGASPWAEWDWIGQRFRLGDAVLEVVERITRCTATTVDPETGMVQGNTLA
;
A
#
# COMPACT_ATOMS: atom_id res chain seq x y z
N LYS A 1 8.86 2.75 4.39
CA LYS A 1 7.72 3.45 3.76
C LYS A 1 6.40 3.26 4.52
N GLY A 2 6.37 2.59 5.68
CA GLY A 2 5.22 2.51 6.56
C GLY A 2 5.03 3.80 7.35
N LEU A 3 3.79 4.11 7.69
CA LEU A 3 3.43 5.23 8.56
C LEU A 3 2.78 4.69 9.84
N PRO A 4 2.96 5.36 10.99
CA PRO A 4 1.99 5.24 12.06
C PRO A 4 0.59 5.53 11.52
N PHE A 5 -0.42 4.80 12.00
CA PHE A 5 -1.80 4.93 11.51
C PHE A 5 -1.96 4.68 10.01
N ASP A 6 -1.21 3.70 9.46
CA ASP A 6 -1.34 3.31 8.05
C ASP A 6 -2.81 3.07 7.67
N ARG A 7 -3.22 3.65 6.53
CA ARG A 7 -4.58 3.57 5.98
C ARG A 7 -5.68 4.22 6.82
N GLU A 8 -5.34 5.12 7.73
CA GLU A 8 -6.33 5.97 8.42
C GLU A 8 -6.99 6.95 7.44
N TRP A 9 -6.19 7.50 6.50
CA TRP A 9 -6.68 8.35 5.41
C TRP A 9 -6.52 7.65 4.06
N ALA A 10 -7.47 7.91 3.16
CA ALA A 10 -7.37 7.48 1.78
C ALA A 10 -7.92 8.56 0.83
N ILE A 11 -7.44 8.54 -0.41
CA ILE A 11 -7.99 9.37 -1.48
C ILE A 11 -9.04 8.54 -2.23
N ALA A 12 -10.30 8.89 -2.05
CA ALA A 12 -11.40 8.35 -2.83
C ALA A 12 -11.42 9.00 -4.22
N HIS A 13 -11.74 8.22 -5.24
CA HIS A 13 -11.90 8.74 -6.60
C HIS A 13 -13.36 9.09 -6.90
N GLU A 14 -13.62 9.86 -7.96
CA GLU A 14 -14.94 10.38 -8.35
C GLU A 14 -16.04 9.31 -8.55
N ALA A 15 -15.65 8.07 -8.88
CA ALA A 15 -16.57 6.95 -9.04
C ALA A 15 -16.69 6.08 -7.77
N ALA A 16 -16.13 6.51 -6.64
CA ALA A 16 -16.19 5.76 -5.39
C ALA A 16 -17.62 5.66 -4.85
N LYS A 17 -17.94 4.50 -4.29
CA LYS A 17 -19.21 4.23 -3.59
C LYS A 17 -18.87 3.86 -2.15
N LEU A 18 -18.78 4.89 -1.32
CA LEU A 18 -18.40 4.73 0.08
C LEU A 18 -19.60 4.37 0.95
N ALA A 19 -19.35 3.50 1.92
CA ALA A 19 -20.29 3.13 2.98
C ALA A 19 -19.67 3.39 4.37
N PRO A 20 -20.45 3.45 5.44
CA PRO A 20 -19.91 3.46 6.79
C PRO A 20 -19.05 2.24 7.07
N GLY A 21 -17.93 2.41 7.78
CA GLY A 21 -17.01 1.33 8.11
C GLY A 21 -15.98 1.02 7.03
N TRP A 22 -15.61 -0.26 6.91
CA TRP A 22 -14.64 -0.70 5.93
C TRP A 22 -15.15 -0.56 4.47
N ASN A 23 -14.25 -0.13 3.59
CA ASN A 23 -14.53 0.03 2.16
C ASN A 23 -13.47 -0.69 1.33
N PRO A 24 -13.85 -1.42 0.27
CA PRO A 24 -12.90 -2.13 -0.56
C PRO A 24 -11.96 -1.18 -1.30
N CYS A 25 -10.73 -1.61 -1.50
CA CYS A 25 -9.65 -0.80 -2.10
C CYS A 25 -9.98 -0.25 -3.51
N MET A 26 -10.99 -0.81 -4.18
CA MET A 26 -11.44 -0.32 -5.48
C MET A 26 -12.09 1.07 -5.45
N ASN A 27 -12.50 1.56 -4.29
CA ASN A 27 -13.03 2.91 -4.11
C ASN A 27 -11.93 3.99 -3.99
N PHE A 28 -10.67 3.56 -3.87
CA PHE A 28 -9.56 4.46 -3.59
C PHE A 28 -8.58 4.55 -4.75
N THR A 29 -7.94 5.70 -4.85
CA THR A 29 -6.80 5.94 -5.73
C THR A 29 -5.64 5.05 -5.28
N ARG A 30 -5.15 4.18 -6.17
CA ARG A 30 -4.21 3.11 -5.79
C ARG A 30 -3.21 2.76 -6.89
N GLY A 31 -2.03 2.25 -6.50
CA GLY A 31 -0.94 1.90 -7.41
C GLY A 31 -1.30 0.89 -8.50
N ALA A 32 -2.26 -0.02 -8.26
CA ALA A 32 -2.73 -0.97 -9.29
C ALA A 32 -3.38 -0.30 -10.51
N LYS A 33 -3.88 0.92 -10.37
CA LYS A 33 -4.53 1.69 -11.45
C LYS A 33 -3.76 2.96 -11.82
N ALA A 34 -2.88 3.42 -10.95
CA ALA A 34 -2.02 4.57 -11.12
C ALA A 34 -0.60 4.19 -10.66
N PRO A 35 0.22 3.57 -11.53
CA PRO A 35 1.55 3.05 -11.17
C PRO A 35 2.46 4.09 -10.52
N ALA A 36 2.42 5.34 -10.96
CA ALA A 36 3.21 6.44 -10.38
C ALA A 36 3.05 6.56 -8.86
N LEU A 37 1.87 6.24 -8.31
CA LEU A 37 1.64 6.29 -6.87
C LEU A 37 2.53 5.32 -6.07
N MET A 38 3.11 4.31 -6.69
CA MET A 38 4.03 3.39 -6.01
C MET A 38 5.35 4.06 -5.63
N ALA A 39 5.73 5.14 -6.32
CA ALA A 39 6.93 5.93 -5.99
C ALA A 39 6.68 6.99 -4.90
N VAL A 40 5.46 7.15 -4.42
CA VAL A 40 5.17 8.07 -3.31
C VAL A 40 5.79 7.51 -2.04
N THR A 41 6.61 8.33 -1.39
CA THR A 41 7.05 8.11 -0.01
C THR A 41 6.24 8.98 0.93
N ALA A 42 6.12 8.56 2.18
CA ALA A 42 5.34 9.28 3.16
C ALA A 42 6.02 9.27 4.53
N SER A 43 5.84 10.34 5.28
CA SER A 43 6.16 10.44 6.71
C SER A 43 5.03 11.16 7.43
N LEU A 44 4.87 10.90 8.73
CA LEU A 44 3.87 11.52 9.59
C LEU A 44 4.57 12.17 10.79
N ASP A 45 4.28 13.43 11.02
CA ASP A 45 4.51 14.07 12.31
C ASP A 45 3.28 13.78 13.20
N GLU A 46 3.46 12.89 14.17
CA GLU A 46 2.37 12.45 15.05
C GLU A 46 1.87 13.57 15.98
N ALA A 47 2.74 14.53 16.35
CA ALA A 47 2.36 15.62 17.23
C ALA A 47 1.43 16.63 16.55
N THR A 48 1.70 16.93 15.29
CA THR A 48 0.92 17.89 14.50
C THR A 48 -0.09 17.21 13.57
N ARG A 49 -0.05 15.90 13.44
CA ARG A 49 -0.85 15.09 12.50
C ARG A 49 -0.67 15.54 11.04
N ARG A 50 0.51 16.06 10.71
CA ARG A 50 0.85 16.45 9.33
C ARG A 50 1.55 15.32 8.61
N VAL A 51 1.06 15.01 7.40
CA VAL A 51 1.64 14.01 6.50
C VAL A 51 2.47 14.73 5.45
N THR A 52 3.74 14.32 5.32
CA THR A 52 4.59 14.75 4.22
C THR A 52 4.64 13.62 3.19
N LEU A 53 4.27 13.92 1.96
CA LEU A 53 4.34 13.04 0.81
C LEU A 53 5.38 13.57 -0.17
N ALA A 54 6.22 12.68 -0.72
CA ALA A 54 7.18 13.04 -1.75
C ALA A 54 7.12 12.05 -2.92
N HIS A 55 7.25 12.59 -4.15
CA HIS A 55 7.28 11.82 -5.38
C HIS A 55 8.35 12.38 -6.31
N PRO A 56 9.14 11.55 -7.04
CA PRO A 56 10.25 12.01 -7.87
C PRO A 56 9.89 13.10 -8.90
N VAL A 57 8.66 13.08 -9.40
CA VAL A 57 8.19 14.03 -10.44
C VAL A 57 7.25 15.09 -9.87
N ALA A 58 6.33 14.72 -8.96
CA ALA A 58 5.35 15.66 -8.40
C ALA A 58 5.91 16.53 -7.25
N GLY A 59 7.16 16.27 -6.83
CA GLY A 59 7.77 16.99 -5.71
C GLY A 59 7.18 16.60 -4.36
N GLU A 60 7.33 17.47 -3.38
CA GLU A 60 6.92 17.24 -2.00
C GLU A 60 5.73 18.11 -1.60
N ILE A 61 4.88 17.57 -0.76
CA ILE A 61 3.77 18.29 -0.11
C ILE A 61 3.66 17.88 1.36
N THR A 62 3.42 18.83 2.25
CA THR A 62 3.06 18.57 3.65
C THR A 62 1.65 19.11 3.90
N VAL A 63 0.77 18.24 4.37
CA VAL A 63 -0.65 18.54 4.61
C VAL A 63 -1.14 17.97 5.94
N ALA A 64 -2.17 18.58 6.51
CA ALA A 64 -3.04 17.99 7.52
C ALA A 64 -4.27 17.39 6.84
N PRO A 65 -4.38 16.05 6.70
CA PRO A 65 -5.43 15.45 5.89
C PRO A 65 -6.85 15.62 6.45
N ASP A 66 -6.97 16.05 7.70
CA ASP A 66 -8.26 16.34 8.35
C ASP A 66 -8.75 17.77 8.07
N GLU A 67 -7.89 18.67 7.51
CA GLU A 67 -8.23 20.07 7.24
C GLU A 67 -8.74 20.26 5.80
N PRO A 68 -9.96 20.80 5.59
CA PRO A 68 -10.60 20.86 4.27
C PRO A 68 -9.78 21.58 3.18
N ASP A 69 -9.16 22.71 3.52
CA ASP A 69 -8.32 23.45 2.57
C ASP A 69 -7.07 22.67 2.17
N GLU A 70 -6.48 21.94 3.11
CA GLU A 70 -5.30 21.12 2.85
C GLU A 70 -5.66 19.83 2.10
N GLN A 71 -6.88 19.31 2.26
CA GLN A 71 -7.38 18.21 1.43
C GLN A 71 -7.40 18.59 -0.06
N THR A 72 -7.88 19.81 -0.38
CA THR A 72 -7.88 20.32 -1.76
C THR A 72 -6.47 20.39 -2.34
N ARG A 73 -5.48 20.83 -1.55
CA ARG A 73 -4.07 20.84 -1.96
C ARG A 73 -3.55 19.43 -2.23
N LEU A 74 -3.89 18.46 -1.37
CA LEU A 74 -3.49 17.07 -1.54
C LEU A 74 -4.08 16.45 -2.81
N LEU A 75 -5.36 16.68 -3.09
CA LEU A 75 -6.02 16.20 -4.30
C LEU A 75 -5.37 16.79 -5.56
N THR A 76 -5.06 18.09 -5.55
CA THR A 76 -4.36 18.78 -6.65
C THR A 76 -2.95 18.20 -6.87
N TRP A 77 -2.21 17.92 -5.81
CA TRP A 77 -0.88 17.31 -5.89
C TRP A 77 -0.93 15.88 -6.42
N ALA A 78 -1.94 15.10 -6.04
CA ALA A 78 -2.08 13.70 -6.46
C ALA A 78 -2.59 13.55 -7.90
N ASP A 79 -3.36 14.51 -8.40
CA ASP A 79 -4.05 14.43 -9.70
C ASP A 79 -3.11 14.14 -10.89
N PRO A 80 -1.95 14.78 -11.06
CA PRO A 80 -1.01 14.48 -12.15
C PRO A 80 -0.44 13.06 -12.12
N LEU A 81 -0.48 12.38 -10.97
CA LEU A 81 -0.01 11.01 -10.81
C LEU A 81 -1.00 9.96 -11.34
N ILE A 82 -2.21 10.39 -11.71
CA ILE A 82 -3.26 9.50 -12.20
C ILE A 82 -3.24 9.51 -13.74
N PRO A 83 -3.12 8.34 -14.38
CA PRO A 83 -3.09 8.25 -15.83
C PRO A 83 -4.38 8.78 -16.47
N PRO A 84 -4.32 9.28 -17.71
CA PRO A 84 -5.51 9.62 -18.47
C PRO A 84 -6.51 8.46 -18.58
N GLY A 85 -7.80 8.76 -18.53
CA GLY A 85 -8.87 7.77 -18.61
C GLY A 85 -9.11 6.97 -17.32
N ARG A 86 -8.47 7.35 -16.21
CA ARG A 86 -8.76 6.81 -14.88
C ARG A 86 -9.60 7.81 -14.08
N ALA A 87 -10.45 7.28 -13.21
CA ALA A 87 -11.23 8.09 -12.27
C ALA A 87 -10.29 8.98 -11.43
N ARG A 88 -10.65 10.26 -11.31
CA ARG A 88 -9.81 11.30 -10.71
C ARG A 88 -9.94 11.32 -9.18
N PRO A 89 -8.90 11.75 -8.45
CA PRO A 89 -8.98 12.03 -7.03
C PRO A 89 -10.13 13.01 -6.74
N ALA A 90 -11.01 12.69 -5.80
CA ALA A 90 -12.21 13.50 -5.55
C ALA A 90 -12.40 13.91 -4.09
N ALA A 91 -11.97 13.07 -3.15
CA ALA A 91 -12.10 13.38 -1.73
C ALA A 91 -11.00 12.70 -0.92
N VAL A 92 -10.54 13.38 0.13
CA VAL A 92 -9.76 12.74 1.20
C VAL A 92 -10.75 12.25 2.24
N VAL A 93 -10.67 10.97 2.57
CA VAL A 93 -11.56 10.35 3.54
C VAL A 93 -10.77 9.74 4.68
N ARG A 94 -11.34 9.81 5.88
CA ARG A 94 -10.85 9.16 7.08
C ARG A 94 -11.87 8.10 7.50
N GLY A 95 -11.42 6.85 7.60
CA GLY A 95 -12.27 5.75 8.06
C GLY A 95 -12.37 5.69 9.59
N GLY A 96 -13.48 5.19 10.11
CA GLY A 96 -13.56 4.79 11.52
C GLY A 96 -12.76 3.52 11.82
N VAL A 97 -12.33 2.81 10.76
CA VAL A 97 -11.42 1.66 10.76
C VAL A 97 -10.39 1.83 9.66
N ALA A 98 -9.21 1.22 9.82
CA ALA A 98 -8.19 1.26 8.79
C ALA A 98 -8.71 0.64 7.48
N MET A 99 -8.52 1.35 6.36
CA MET A 99 -8.98 0.92 5.02
C MET A 99 -7.99 -0.08 4.42
N THR A 100 -7.91 -1.26 5.04
CA THR A 100 -7.06 -2.38 4.66
C THR A 100 -7.56 -3.09 3.41
N ASP A 101 -6.75 -3.99 2.83
CA ASP A 101 -7.16 -4.78 1.66
C ASP A 101 -8.12 -5.93 2.01
N SER A 102 -8.22 -6.28 3.30
CA SER A 102 -9.18 -7.25 3.87
C SER A 102 -10.22 -6.52 4.73
N ASP A 103 -11.41 -7.09 4.87
CA ASP A 103 -12.51 -6.59 5.70
C ASP A 103 -12.39 -6.99 7.19
N PHE A 104 -11.29 -7.62 7.56
CA PHE A 104 -10.95 -8.00 8.92
C PHE A 104 -9.57 -7.47 9.34
N PRO A 105 -9.31 -7.26 10.65
CA PRO A 105 -8.02 -6.83 11.15
C PRO A 105 -6.92 -7.85 10.79
N SER A 106 -5.98 -7.45 9.97
CA SER A 106 -4.91 -8.33 9.48
C SER A 106 -3.58 -7.62 9.33
N VAL A 107 -2.51 -8.40 9.37
CA VAL A 107 -1.16 -7.99 8.99
C VAL A 107 -0.65 -8.92 7.90
N SER A 108 0.04 -8.36 6.92
CA SER A 108 0.64 -9.14 5.85
C SER A 108 2.03 -9.62 6.23
N VAL A 109 2.28 -10.91 6.02
CA VAL A 109 3.57 -11.57 6.29
C VAL A 109 4.12 -12.12 5.00
N LEU A 110 5.38 -11.82 4.71
CA LEU A 110 6.11 -12.32 3.54
C LEU A 110 7.50 -12.83 3.91
N SER A 111 8.08 -13.66 3.04
CA SER A 111 9.40 -14.26 3.22
C SER A 111 10.46 -13.58 2.35
N LEU A 112 11.59 -13.22 2.93
CA LEU A 112 12.76 -12.72 2.18
C LEU A 112 13.36 -13.80 1.27
N ALA A 113 13.27 -15.07 1.67
CA ALA A 113 13.72 -16.18 0.82
C ALA A 113 12.86 -16.33 -0.45
N SER A 114 11.54 -16.17 -0.33
CA SER A 114 10.62 -16.17 -1.48
C SER A 114 10.86 -14.97 -2.39
N LEU A 115 11.11 -13.78 -1.81
CA LEU A 115 11.49 -12.59 -2.58
C LEU A 115 12.79 -12.81 -3.36
N ALA A 116 13.81 -13.37 -2.72
CA ALA A 116 15.09 -13.66 -3.38
C ALA A 116 14.93 -14.68 -4.50
N ALA A 117 14.11 -15.73 -4.29
CA ALA A 117 13.80 -16.72 -5.32
C ALA A 117 13.09 -16.09 -6.54
N LEU A 118 12.10 -15.23 -6.30
CA LEU A 118 11.41 -14.51 -7.35
C LEU A 118 12.35 -13.53 -8.10
N SER A 119 13.17 -12.77 -7.37
CA SER A 119 14.18 -11.88 -7.95
C SER A 119 15.12 -12.63 -8.88
N LYS A 120 15.61 -13.81 -8.44
CA LYS A 120 16.46 -14.68 -9.26
C LYS A 120 15.73 -15.18 -10.52
N GLN A 121 14.47 -15.61 -10.39
CA GLN A 121 13.65 -16.06 -11.52
C GLN A 121 13.42 -14.95 -12.55
N MET A 122 13.22 -13.73 -12.09
CA MET A 122 13.00 -12.57 -12.94
C MET A 122 14.29 -11.93 -13.48
N GLY A 123 15.47 -12.34 -12.96
CA GLY A 123 16.76 -11.77 -13.36
C GLY A 123 16.93 -10.30 -12.96
N THR A 124 16.24 -9.85 -11.92
CA THR A 124 16.33 -8.47 -11.42
C THR A 124 16.07 -8.42 -9.91
N ASP A 125 16.76 -7.50 -9.23
CA ASP A 125 16.51 -7.27 -7.81
C ASP A 125 15.15 -6.62 -7.59
N LEU A 126 14.34 -7.26 -6.74
CA LEU A 126 13.01 -6.78 -6.42
C LEU A 126 12.99 -6.14 -5.03
N SER A 127 12.59 -4.88 -4.96
CA SER A 127 12.44 -4.17 -3.69
C SER A 127 11.30 -4.77 -2.85
N ILE A 128 11.52 -4.94 -1.55
CA ILE A 128 10.47 -5.32 -0.58
C ILE A 128 9.26 -4.36 -0.62
N HIS A 129 9.50 -3.12 -1.00
CA HIS A 129 8.46 -2.08 -1.03
C HIS A 129 7.40 -2.29 -2.11
N ARG A 130 7.63 -3.18 -3.08
CA ARG A 130 6.61 -3.55 -4.10
C ARG A 130 5.37 -4.18 -3.46
N TRP A 131 5.58 -4.94 -2.39
CA TRP A 131 4.51 -5.70 -1.73
C TRP A 131 3.87 -4.98 -0.57
N ARG A 132 4.50 -3.90 -0.04
CA ARG A 132 3.98 -3.13 1.10
C ARG A 132 3.56 -4.01 2.28
N ALA A 133 4.31 -5.10 2.51
CA ALA A 133 4.05 -6.01 3.61
C ALA A 133 4.39 -5.37 4.97
N ASN A 134 3.67 -5.80 6.00
CA ASN A 134 3.90 -5.37 7.37
C ASN A 134 5.10 -6.10 7.99
N LEU A 135 5.21 -7.40 7.74
CA LEU A 135 6.27 -8.25 8.30
C LEU A 135 7.02 -8.97 7.18
N TRP A 136 8.35 -8.99 7.30
CA TRP A 136 9.23 -9.76 6.47
C TRP A 136 10.00 -10.75 7.33
N LEU A 137 9.92 -12.04 7.00
CA LEU A 137 10.56 -13.12 7.76
C LEU A 137 11.79 -13.65 7.04
N GLU A 138 12.80 -14.01 7.84
CA GLU A 138 13.99 -14.73 7.42
C GLU A 138 13.97 -16.17 7.94
N GLY A 139 14.84 -17.03 7.40
CA GLY A 139 15.08 -18.36 7.92
C GLY A 139 14.16 -19.46 7.41
N ALA A 140 13.10 -19.13 6.67
CA ALA A 140 12.27 -20.13 5.98
C ALA A 140 12.81 -20.45 4.58
N SER A 141 12.45 -21.62 4.04
CA SER A 141 12.69 -21.94 2.63
C SER A 141 11.79 -21.08 1.73
N PRO A 142 12.18 -20.82 0.48
CA PRO A 142 11.30 -20.13 -0.47
C PRO A 142 9.94 -20.82 -0.56
N TRP A 143 8.88 -20.02 -0.50
CA TRP A 143 7.46 -20.41 -0.62
C TRP A 143 6.92 -21.23 0.56
N ALA A 144 7.69 -21.45 1.63
CA ALA A 144 7.23 -22.18 2.82
C ALA A 144 6.02 -21.53 3.49
N GLU A 145 5.86 -20.19 3.33
CA GLU A 145 4.72 -19.45 3.87
C GLU A 145 3.37 -19.91 3.29
N TRP A 146 3.35 -20.61 2.18
CA TRP A 146 2.13 -21.16 1.58
C TRP A 146 1.54 -22.33 2.37
N ASP A 147 2.37 -22.99 3.17
CA ASP A 147 1.99 -24.15 4.00
C ASP A 147 1.58 -23.71 5.43
N TRP A 148 1.61 -22.42 5.72
CA TRP A 148 1.30 -21.92 7.05
C TRP A 148 -0.19 -21.64 7.30
N ILE A 149 -1.05 -21.78 6.30
CA ILE A 149 -2.50 -21.56 6.46
C ILE A 149 -3.05 -22.42 7.60
N GLY A 150 -3.79 -21.77 8.52
CA GLY A 150 -4.34 -22.37 9.74
C GLY A 150 -3.33 -22.53 10.89
N GLN A 151 -2.05 -22.20 10.68
CA GLN A 151 -1.04 -22.24 11.73
C GLN A 151 -1.06 -20.96 12.57
N ARG A 152 -0.66 -21.10 13.83
CA ARG A 152 -0.52 -19.98 14.76
C ARG A 152 0.94 -19.78 15.13
N PHE A 153 1.34 -18.54 15.21
CA PHE A 153 2.68 -18.17 15.68
C PHE A 153 2.61 -17.00 16.64
N ARG A 154 3.62 -16.90 17.48
CA ARG A 154 3.74 -15.81 18.47
C ARG A 154 4.72 -14.75 17.95
N LEU A 155 4.32 -13.49 18.05
CA LEU A 155 5.17 -12.34 17.79
C LEU A 155 5.12 -11.42 19.03
N GLY A 156 6.15 -11.47 19.86
CA GLY A 156 6.10 -10.86 21.20
C GLY A 156 4.96 -11.49 22.03
N ASP A 157 4.07 -10.66 22.52
CA ASP A 157 2.90 -11.09 23.29
C ASP A 157 1.67 -11.40 22.41
N ALA A 158 1.72 -11.05 21.13
CA ALA A 158 0.63 -11.32 20.21
C ALA A 158 0.67 -12.76 19.67
N VAL A 159 -0.51 -13.38 19.56
CA VAL A 159 -0.69 -14.63 18.83
C VAL A 159 -1.41 -14.33 17.53
N LEU A 160 -0.79 -14.68 16.42
CA LEU A 160 -1.30 -14.47 15.07
C LEU A 160 -1.67 -15.82 14.46
N GLU A 161 -2.74 -15.85 13.68
CA GLU A 161 -3.14 -17.01 12.88
C GLU A 161 -3.03 -16.67 11.39
N VAL A 162 -2.46 -17.56 10.60
CA VAL A 162 -2.39 -17.41 9.15
C VAL A 162 -3.73 -17.82 8.55
N VAL A 163 -4.53 -16.85 8.12
CA VAL A 163 -5.91 -17.07 7.71
C VAL A 163 -6.00 -17.42 6.23
N GLU A 164 -5.29 -16.67 5.38
CA GLU A 164 -5.40 -16.81 3.94
C GLU A 164 -4.13 -16.37 3.19
N ARG A 165 -4.02 -16.81 1.94
CA ARG A 165 -2.99 -16.32 1.02
C ARG A 165 -3.39 -14.95 0.47
N ILE A 166 -2.41 -14.05 0.36
CA ILE A 166 -2.65 -12.71 -0.14
C ILE A 166 -2.71 -12.74 -1.67
N THR A 167 -3.87 -12.41 -2.23
CA THR A 167 -3.99 -12.17 -3.67
C THR A 167 -3.29 -10.88 -4.04
N ARG A 168 -2.36 -10.95 -5.00
CA ARG A 168 -1.58 -9.80 -5.44
C ARG A 168 -2.20 -9.12 -6.66
N CYS A 169 -2.14 -7.81 -6.68
CA CYS A 169 -2.58 -6.99 -7.80
C CYS A 169 -1.38 -6.47 -8.61
N THR A 170 -1.64 -5.83 -9.73
CA THR A 170 -0.61 -5.28 -10.63
C THR A 170 0.27 -4.20 -9.99
N ALA A 171 -0.02 -3.70 -8.79
CA ALA A 171 0.86 -2.77 -8.09
C ALA A 171 2.26 -3.38 -7.84
N THR A 172 2.36 -4.70 -7.63
CA THR A 172 3.66 -5.37 -7.42
C THR A 172 4.55 -5.38 -8.65
N THR A 173 4.01 -5.16 -9.86
CA THR A 173 4.79 -5.06 -11.11
C THR A 173 5.52 -3.73 -11.24
N VAL A 174 5.25 -2.76 -10.37
CA VAL A 174 5.77 -1.40 -10.44
C VAL A 174 7.03 -1.25 -9.59
N ASP A 175 8.03 -0.61 -10.13
CA ASP A 175 9.20 -0.19 -9.36
C ASP A 175 8.82 0.95 -8.40
N PRO A 176 9.01 0.77 -7.08
CA PRO A 176 8.62 1.75 -6.09
C PRO A 176 9.54 2.97 -5.98
N GLU A 177 10.62 3.04 -6.74
CA GLU A 177 11.50 4.21 -6.81
C GLU A 177 11.08 5.14 -7.94
N THR A 178 10.67 4.57 -9.07
CA THR A 178 10.36 5.32 -10.28
C THR A 178 8.86 5.46 -10.56
N GLY A 179 8.03 4.57 -9.99
CA GLY A 179 6.61 4.48 -10.33
C GLY A 179 6.34 3.88 -11.72
N MET A 180 7.34 3.29 -12.36
CA MET A 180 7.22 2.67 -13.68
C MET A 180 6.99 1.17 -13.58
N VAL A 181 6.21 0.62 -14.51
CA VAL A 181 6.02 -0.84 -14.60
C VAL A 181 7.35 -1.50 -15.00
N GLN A 182 7.79 -2.47 -14.20
CA GLN A 182 9.04 -3.19 -14.37
C GLN A 182 8.82 -4.69 -14.14
N GLY A 183 8.62 -5.43 -15.21
CA GLY A 183 8.43 -6.88 -15.18
C GLY A 183 7.04 -7.34 -14.69
N ASN A 184 6.77 -8.63 -14.84
CA ASN A 184 5.52 -9.26 -14.41
C ASN A 184 5.74 -10.15 -13.19
N THR A 185 5.48 -9.64 -12.01
CA THR A 185 5.59 -10.38 -10.74
C THR A 185 4.40 -11.29 -10.45
N LEU A 186 3.43 -11.41 -11.38
CA LEU A 186 2.20 -12.18 -11.24
C LEU A 186 2.18 -13.42 -12.17
N ALA A 187 3.26 -13.64 -12.93
CA ALA A 187 3.39 -14.76 -13.87
C ALA A 187 3.78 -16.05 -13.18
#